data_5a69794e48006b94a6b7e24f28664d1f
#
_entry.id   5a69794e48006b94a6b7e24f28664d1f
#
_cell.length_a   1.000
_cell.length_b   1.000
_cell.length_c   1.000
_cell.angle_alpha   90.00
_cell.angle_beta   90.00
_cell.angle_gamma   90.00
#
_symmetry.space_group_name_H-M   'P 1'
#
loop_
_entity.id
_entity.type
_entity.pdbx_description
1 polymer ?
#
loop_
_entity_poly.entity_id
_entity_poly.type
_entity_poly.pdbx_seq_one_letter_code
_entity_poly.pdbx_strand_id
1 'polypeptide(L)'
;MWKLRPRVVSLLPLSGTLFAMIVVVCVKQIPDPADPGALDPETKTLRRDVKLILDESDSYGVEMGLQLVDAAGEGEVRLVSMAPRNEVGGLRTALAMGAA
;
A
#
# COMPACT_ATOMS: atom_id res chain seq x y z
N MET A 1 -0.13 -19.54 -8.28
CA MET A 1 0.29 -18.16 -8.31
C MET A 1 -0.89 -17.23 -8.10
N TRP A 2 -0.79 -16.39 -7.12
CA TRP A 2 -1.83 -15.46 -6.76
C TRP A 2 -1.99 -14.38 -7.81
N LYS A 3 -3.10 -14.38 -8.48
CA LYS A 3 -3.53 -13.20 -9.22
C LYS A 3 -4.40 -12.37 -8.30
N LEU A 4 -3.81 -11.37 -7.68
CA LEU A 4 -4.58 -10.29 -7.14
C LEU A 4 -5.20 -9.53 -8.30
N ARG A 5 -6.42 -9.86 -8.60
CA ARG A 5 -7.23 -8.96 -9.40
C ARG A 5 -7.67 -7.84 -8.49
N PRO A 6 -7.25 -6.61 -8.72
CA PRO A 6 -7.87 -5.50 -8.02
C PRO A 6 -9.36 -5.58 -8.29
N ARG A 7 -10.10 -5.85 -7.24
CA ARG A 7 -11.55 -5.84 -7.35
C ARG A 7 -11.96 -4.39 -7.37
N VAL A 8 -12.30 -3.93 -8.54
CA VAL A 8 -12.98 -2.66 -8.65
C VAL A 8 -14.37 -2.87 -8.07
N VAL A 9 -14.58 -2.40 -6.86
CA VAL A 9 -15.92 -2.30 -6.33
C VAL A 9 -16.54 -1.05 -6.95
N SER A 10 -17.22 -1.27 -8.04
CA SER A 10 -18.05 -0.22 -8.59
C SER A 10 -19.27 -0.07 -7.70
N LEU A 11 -19.30 0.97 -6.91
CA LEU A 11 -20.53 1.42 -6.28
C LEU A 11 -21.35 2.11 -7.34
N LEU A 12 -22.46 1.48 -7.72
CA LEU A 12 -23.41 2.08 -8.61
C LEU A 12 -23.91 3.39 -8.00
N PRO A 13 -23.73 4.51 -8.67
CA PRO A 13 -24.25 5.76 -8.17
C PRO A 13 -25.76 5.73 -8.20
N LEU A 14 -26.34 6.15 -7.12
CA LEU A 14 -27.75 6.44 -7.08
C LEU A 14 -27.96 7.80 -7.75
N SER A 15 -28.76 7.79 -8.80
CA SER A 15 -29.30 9.00 -9.43
C SER A 15 -28.27 10.06 -9.86
N GLY A 16 -27.47 9.75 -10.88
CA GLY A 16 -26.65 10.75 -11.56
C GLY A 16 -25.43 11.22 -10.81
N THR A 17 -25.07 10.58 -9.69
CA THR A 17 -23.82 10.85 -9.00
C THR A 17 -22.66 10.30 -9.79
N LEU A 18 -21.55 11.05 -9.82
CA LEU A 18 -20.33 10.65 -10.46
C LEU A 18 -19.73 9.43 -9.78
N PHE A 19 -19.24 8.50 -10.60
CA PHE A 19 -18.47 7.37 -10.11
C PHE A 19 -17.10 7.83 -9.65
N ALA A 20 -16.78 7.63 -8.38
CA ALA A 20 -15.42 7.66 -7.92
C ALA A 20 -14.94 6.23 -7.76
N MET A 21 -13.89 5.86 -8.49
CA MET A 21 -13.20 4.60 -8.25
C MET A 21 -12.36 4.71 -6.99
N ILE A 22 -12.50 3.75 -6.09
CA ILE A 22 -11.63 3.62 -4.93
C ILE A 22 -10.85 2.32 -5.09
N VAL A 23 -9.53 2.44 -5.19
CA VAL A 23 -8.63 1.30 -5.23
C VAL A 23 -7.97 1.19 -3.86
N VAL A 24 -8.12 0.05 -3.22
CA VAL A 24 -7.47 -0.23 -1.93
C VAL A 24 -6.24 -1.09 -2.20
N VAL A 25 -5.09 -0.63 -1.75
CA VAL A 25 -3.82 -1.35 -1.87
C VAL A 25 -3.34 -1.73 -0.49
N CYS A 26 -3.12 -3.02 -0.30
CA CYS A 26 -2.50 -3.53 0.92
C CYS A 26 -0.99 -3.38 0.81
N VAL A 27 -0.39 -2.68 1.75
CA VAL A 27 1.05 -2.44 1.77
C VAL A 27 1.62 -2.82 3.13
N LYS A 28 2.90 -3.13 3.16
CA LYS A 28 3.60 -3.43 4.39
C LYS A 28 4.93 -2.69 4.44
N GLN A 29 5.34 -2.39 5.65
CA GLN A 29 6.66 -1.87 5.92
C GLN A 29 7.57 -3.01 6.35
N ILE A 30 8.80 -2.94 5.91
CA ILE A 30 9.84 -3.92 6.23
C ILE A 30 11.08 -3.19 6.75
N PRO A 31 11.94 -3.86 7.52
CA PRO A 31 13.26 -3.33 7.80
C PRO A 31 14.02 -3.10 6.50
N ASP A 32 14.85 -2.06 6.47
CA ASP A 32 15.65 -1.77 5.29
C ASP A 32 16.52 -2.98 4.94
N PRO A 33 16.45 -3.53 3.73
CA PRO A 33 17.27 -4.67 3.33
C PRO A 33 18.78 -4.38 3.38
N ALA A 34 19.16 -3.11 3.37
CA ALA A 34 20.55 -2.71 3.54
C ALA A 34 21.02 -2.81 4.99
N ASP A 35 20.12 -3.02 5.95
CA ASP A 35 20.44 -3.16 7.36
C ASP A 35 20.65 -4.64 7.72
N PRO A 36 21.89 -5.09 7.96
CA PRO A 36 22.15 -6.45 8.41
C PRO A 36 21.67 -6.61 9.86
N GLY A 37 20.96 -7.65 10.19
CA GLY A 37 20.50 -7.91 11.56
C GLY A 37 19.02 -7.61 11.77
N ALA A 38 18.27 -7.49 10.68
CA ALA A 38 16.82 -7.33 10.74
C ALA A 38 16.10 -8.58 11.25
N LEU A 39 16.77 -9.71 11.30
CA LEU A 39 16.22 -10.97 11.79
C LEU A 39 16.70 -11.23 13.23
N ASP A 40 15.74 -11.47 14.13
CA ASP A 40 16.07 -11.85 15.49
C ASP A 40 16.59 -13.29 15.48
N PRO A 41 17.84 -13.54 15.95
CA PRO A 41 18.43 -14.88 15.90
C PRO A 41 17.77 -15.87 16.87
N GLU A 42 17.11 -15.39 17.92
CA GLU A 42 16.46 -16.26 18.91
C GLU A 42 15.05 -16.65 18.48
N THR A 43 14.23 -15.67 18.11
CA THR A 43 12.84 -15.90 17.73
C THR A 43 12.69 -16.20 16.25
N LYS A 44 13.72 -15.90 15.46
CA LYS A 44 13.72 -16.02 13.99
C LYS A 44 12.61 -15.21 13.33
N THR A 45 12.17 -14.17 14.00
CA THR A 45 11.18 -13.23 13.48
C THR A 45 11.87 -11.97 12.97
N LEU A 46 11.19 -11.28 12.09
CA LEU A 46 11.66 -10.03 11.53
C LEU A 46 11.58 -8.93 12.61
N ARG A 47 12.69 -8.24 12.83
CA ARG A 47 12.72 -7.12 13.78
C ARG A 47 12.02 -5.93 13.16
N ARG A 48 11.06 -5.38 13.91
CA ARG A 48 10.30 -4.20 13.49
C ARG A 48 10.50 -3.00 14.41
N ASP A 49 11.47 -3.10 15.31
CA ASP A 49 11.91 -2.04 16.21
C ASP A 49 12.97 -1.13 15.58
N VAL A 50 13.32 -1.39 14.34
CA VAL A 50 14.27 -0.62 13.54
C VAL A 50 13.52 0.25 12.54
N LYS A 51 14.26 1.11 11.83
CA LYS A 51 13.65 1.91 10.76
C LYS A 51 13.00 1.01 9.73
N LEU A 52 11.73 1.24 9.49
CA LEU A 52 10.97 0.51 8.50
C LEU A 52 10.81 1.34 7.24
N ILE A 53 10.86 0.68 6.11
CA ILE A 53 10.62 1.27 4.81
C ILE A 53 9.45 0.55 4.13
N LEU A 54 8.88 1.19 3.13
CA LEU A 54 7.88 0.53 2.29
C LEU A 54 8.53 -0.63 1.54
N ASP A 55 7.88 -1.80 1.54
CA ASP A 55 8.33 -2.90 0.71
C ASP A 55 8.29 -2.47 -0.75
N GLU A 56 9.40 -2.64 -1.45
CA GLU A 56 9.53 -2.25 -2.85
C GLU A 56 8.47 -2.91 -3.74
N SER A 57 8.15 -4.15 -3.47
CA SER A 57 7.10 -4.86 -4.21
C SER A 57 5.74 -4.17 -4.06
N ASP A 58 5.46 -3.61 -2.90
CA ASP A 58 4.20 -2.93 -2.64
C ASP A 58 4.12 -1.59 -3.37
N SER A 59 5.25 -0.96 -3.66
CA SER A 59 5.27 0.26 -4.46
C SER A 59 4.72 0.04 -5.87
N TYR A 60 4.94 -1.14 -6.45
CA TYR A 60 4.33 -1.51 -7.72
C TYR A 60 2.82 -1.64 -7.62
N GLY A 61 2.32 -2.14 -6.49
CA GLY A 61 0.88 -2.20 -6.23
C GLY A 61 0.25 -0.82 -6.14
N VAL A 62 0.92 0.11 -5.48
CA VAL A 62 0.47 1.51 -5.41
C VAL A 62 0.44 2.14 -6.80
N GLU A 63 1.49 1.94 -7.59
CA GLU A 63 1.56 2.46 -8.95
C GLU A 63 0.45 1.88 -9.83
N MET A 64 0.17 0.59 -9.72
CA MET A 64 -0.92 -0.03 -10.45
C MET A 64 -2.28 0.58 -10.05
N GLY A 65 -2.48 0.82 -8.76
CA GLY A 65 -3.69 1.48 -8.28
C GLY A 65 -3.86 2.87 -8.86
N LEU A 66 -2.79 3.65 -8.91
CA LEU A 66 -2.79 4.99 -9.50
C LEU A 66 -3.11 4.94 -10.99
N GLN A 67 -2.55 3.99 -11.72
CA GLN A 67 -2.84 3.81 -13.15
C GLN A 67 -4.31 3.45 -13.38
N LEU A 68 -4.89 2.63 -12.53
CA LEU A 68 -6.31 2.28 -12.63
C LEU A 68 -7.21 3.49 -12.42
N VAL A 69 -6.88 4.31 -11.44
CA VAL A 69 -7.62 5.55 -11.16
C VAL A 69 -7.48 6.51 -12.33
N ASP A 70 -6.29 6.67 -12.88
CA ASP A 70 -6.07 7.50 -14.06
C ASP A 70 -6.88 7.02 -15.27
N ALA A 71 -6.91 5.71 -15.50
CA ALA A 71 -7.69 5.13 -16.59
C ALA A 71 -9.19 5.34 -16.39
N ALA A 72 -9.66 5.35 -15.16
CA ALA A 72 -11.06 5.62 -14.85
C ALA A 72 -11.41 7.11 -14.95
N GLY A 73 -10.41 7.97 -14.91
CA GLY A 73 -10.59 9.43 -14.99
C GLY A 73 -10.91 10.10 -13.66
N GLU A 74 -11.32 9.35 -12.65
CA GLU A 74 -11.69 9.87 -11.35
C GLU A 74 -11.56 8.79 -10.28
N GLY A 75 -11.13 9.17 -9.09
CA GLY A 75 -11.02 8.25 -7.97
C GLY A 75 -9.81 8.52 -7.10
N GLU A 76 -9.58 7.60 -6.18
CA GLU A 76 -8.43 7.68 -5.28
C GLU A 76 -7.88 6.30 -4.95
N VAL A 77 -6.62 6.26 -4.57
CA VAL A 77 -5.97 5.06 -4.04
C VAL A 77 -5.89 5.21 -2.52
N ARG A 78 -6.41 4.22 -1.81
CA ARG A 78 -6.31 4.14 -0.35
C ARG A 78 -5.37 3.01 0.04
N LEU A 79 -4.64 3.23 1.11
CA LEU A 79 -3.69 2.26 1.61
C LEU A 79 -4.26 1.57 2.85
N VAL A 80 -4.00 0.29 2.97
CA VAL A 80 -4.27 -0.48 4.19
C VAL A 80 -2.97 -1.16 4.60
N SER A 81 -2.59 -0.96 5.85
CA SER A 81 -1.37 -1.57 6.38
C SER A 81 -1.55 -1.89 7.86
N MET A 82 -0.91 -2.97 8.27
CA MET A 82 -0.73 -3.28 9.69
C MET A 82 0.61 -2.72 10.12
N ALA A 83 0.59 -1.58 10.80
CA ALA A 83 1.81 -0.88 11.21
C ALA A 83 1.69 -0.39 12.65
N PRO A 84 2.81 -0.31 13.39
CA PRO A 84 2.83 0.37 14.67
C PRO A 84 2.45 1.85 14.49
N ARG A 85 1.79 2.41 15.49
CA ARG A 85 1.27 3.78 15.43
C ARG A 85 2.31 4.87 15.18
N ASN A 86 3.54 4.62 15.63
CA ASN A 86 4.63 5.58 15.56
C ASN A 86 5.61 5.31 14.40
N GLU A 87 5.39 4.26 13.64
CA GLU A 87 6.27 3.86 12.54
C GLU A 87 5.48 3.86 11.23
N VAL A 88 5.39 5.02 10.60
CA VAL A 88 4.62 5.20 9.38
C VAL A 88 5.45 5.82 8.24
N GLY A 89 6.78 5.83 8.38
CA GLY A 89 7.66 6.42 7.36
C GLY A 89 7.50 5.79 5.98
N GLY A 90 7.37 4.46 5.92
CA GLY A 90 7.13 3.76 4.67
C GLY A 90 5.76 4.10 4.07
N LEU A 91 4.75 4.27 4.91
CA LEU A 91 3.42 4.66 4.45
C LEU A 91 3.41 6.07 3.87
N ARG A 92 4.20 6.98 4.46
CA ARG A 92 4.36 8.33 3.91
C ARG A 92 4.98 8.30 2.52
N THR A 93 5.88 7.37 2.27
CA THR A 93 6.44 7.17 0.92
C THR A 93 5.34 6.82 -0.07
N ALA A 94 4.46 5.90 0.27
CA ALA A 94 3.34 5.53 -0.58
C ALA A 94 2.35 6.69 -0.78
N LEU A 95 2.10 7.48 0.26
CA LEU A 95 1.26 8.67 0.15
C LEU A 95 1.90 9.72 -0.77
N ALA A 96 3.22 9.87 -0.71
CA ALA A 96 3.95 10.79 -1.58
C ALA A 96 3.88 10.36 -3.06
N MET A 97 3.63 9.09 -3.35
CA MET A 97 3.39 8.61 -4.71
C MET A 97 2.04 9.06 -5.29
N GLY A 98 1.13 9.47 -4.45
CA GLY A 98 -0.18 9.96 -4.87
C GLY A 98 -1.38 9.26 -4.21
N ALA A 99 -1.16 8.32 -3.31
CA ALA A 99 -2.24 7.71 -2.55
C ALA A 99 -2.86 8.70 -1.56
N ALA A 100 -4.09 8.45 -1.20
CA ALA A 100 -4.83 9.28 -0.26
C ALA A 100 -4.82 8.69 1.15
#